data_a7b731ed6ffd4ce6e362f266871b28ea
#
_entry.id   a7b731ed6ffd4ce6e362f266871b28ea
#
_cell.length_a   1.000
_cell.length_b   1.000
_cell.length_c   1.000
_cell.angle_alpha   90.00
_cell.angle_beta   90.00
_cell.angle_gamma   90.00
#
_symmetry.space_group_name_H-M   'P 1'
#
loop_
_entity.id
_entity.type
_entity.pdbx_description
1 polymer ?
#
loop_
_entity_poly.entity_id
_entity_poly.type
_entity_poly.pdbx_seq_one_letter_code
_entity_poly.pdbx_strand_id
1 'polypeptide(L)'
;MSKIKVDYLGELRTISLHIDSKSHIETDAPKDNNGLGRKFSPTDLVASSLGSCLLTIMGIVAKRHNVDLGNTYANIEKYMSEEPRKISKINVDIFFDKKIDAKKINLLIRASKHCPVHNS
;
A
#
# COMPACT_ATOMS: atom_id res chain seq x y z
N MET A 1 10.74 13.70 10.41
CA MET A 1 9.81 12.88 11.21
C MET A 1 8.37 13.25 10.85
N SER A 2 7.54 12.26 10.56
CA SER A 2 6.11 12.47 10.31
C SER A 2 5.31 12.34 11.60
N LYS A 3 4.32 13.21 11.78
CA LYS A 3 3.40 13.13 12.92
C LYS A 3 2.00 12.83 12.43
N ILE A 4 1.36 11.86 13.07
CA ILE A 4 0.03 11.39 12.73
C ILE A 4 -0.80 11.35 14.00
N LYS A 5 -2.01 11.90 13.93
CA LYS A 5 -2.98 11.82 15.03
C LYS A 5 -4.09 10.86 14.62
N VAL A 6 -4.43 9.92 15.50
CA VAL A 6 -5.51 8.96 15.23
C VAL A 6 -6.61 9.16 16.27
N ASP A 7 -7.80 9.47 15.81
CA ASP A 7 -8.99 9.60 16.65
C ASP A 7 -9.92 8.42 16.48
N TYR A 8 -10.47 7.93 17.59
CA TYR A 8 -11.52 6.92 17.56
C TYR A 8 -12.88 7.62 17.37
N LEU A 9 -13.61 7.21 16.32
CA LEU A 9 -14.89 7.81 15.97
C LEU A 9 -16.10 7.10 16.56
N GLY A 10 -15.91 5.97 17.24
CA GLY A 10 -17.00 5.10 17.66
C GLY A 10 -17.36 4.10 16.57
N GLU A 11 -18.09 3.08 16.96
CA GLU A 11 -18.56 2.01 16.06
C GLU A 11 -17.41 1.32 15.29
N LEU A 12 -16.27 1.15 15.97
CA LEU A 12 -15.08 0.47 15.42
C LEU A 12 -14.48 1.17 14.20
N ARG A 13 -14.58 2.51 14.18
CA ARG A 13 -14.02 3.37 13.12
C ARG A 13 -12.98 4.32 13.69
N THR A 14 -12.03 4.69 12.86
CA THR A 14 -11.01 5.68 13.22
C THR A 14 -10.78 6.66 12.07
N ILE A 15 -10.18 7.80 12.39
CA ILE A 15 -9.67 8.73 11.39
C ILE A 15 -8.22 9.07 11.75
N SER A 16 -7.34 8.95 10.77
CA SER A 16 -5.92 9.32 10.90
C SER A 16 -5.67 10.62 10.16
N LEU A 17 -5.04 11.57 10.83
CA LEU A 17 -4.69 12.87 10.26
C LEU A 17 -3.17 12.97 10.12
N HIS A 18 -2.70 13.21 8.91
CA HIS A 18 -1.32 13.56 8.65
C HIS A 18 -1.16 15.05 8.95
N ILE A 19 -0.41 15.38 10.01
CA ILE A 19 -0.40 16.75 10.56
C ILE A 19 0.09 17.78 9.52
N ASP A 20 1.18 17.47 8.82
CA ASP A 20 1.79 18.42 7.89
C ASP A 20 0.91 18.71 6.67
N SER A 21 0.38 17.68 6.02
CA SER A 21 -0.38 17.83 4.78
C SER A 21 -1.87 18.07 4.99
N LYS A 22 -2.38 17.81 6.22
CA LYS A 22 -3.81 17.82 6.55
C LYS A 22 -4.61 16.73 5.83
N SER A 23 -3.93 15.81 5.17
CA SER A 23 -4.56 14.64 4.57
C SER A 23 -5.07 13.69 5.65
N HIS A 24 -6.18 13.02 5.41
CA HIS A 24 -6.73 12.08 6.37
C HIS A 24 -7.18 10.77 5.71
N ILE A 25 -7.23 9.73 6.53
CA ILE A 25 -7.64 8.38 6.13
C ILE A 25 -8.61 7.87 7.19
N GLU A 26 -9.77 7.35 6.76
CA GLU A 26 -10.73 6.72 7.65
C GLU A 26 -10.58 5.20 7.58
N THR A 27 -10.78 4.53 8.74
CA THR A 27 -10.80 3.07 8.80
C THR A 27 -12.12 2.57 9.37
N ASP A 28 -12.46 1.33 9.03
CA ASP A 28 -13.59 0.61 9.59
C ASP A 28 -13.14 -0.82 9.86
N ALA A 29 -13.57 -1.40 10.97
CA ALA A 29 -13.25 -2.79 11.26
C ALA A 29 -13.82 -3.70 10.16
N PRO A 30 -13.09 -4.77 9.78
CA PRO A 30 -13.55 -5.66 8.71
C PRO A 30 -14.72 -6.53 9.17
N LYS A 31 -15.47 -7.05 8.20
CA LYS A 31 -16.64 -7.91 8.48
C LYS A 31 -16.26 -9.16 9.27
N ASP A 32 -15.09 -9.72 9.05
CA ASP A 32 -14.59 -10.90 9.75
C ASP A 32 -14.03 -10.59 11.14
N ASN A 33 -14.10 -9.33 11.59
CA ASN A 33 -13.65 -8.89 12.90
C ASN A 33 -14.58 -7.82 13.50
N ASN A 34 -15.86 -8.14 13.56
CA ASN A 34 -16.92 -7.35 14.21
C ASN A 34 -17.30 -6.03 13.53
N GLY A 35 -16.71 -5.71 12.40
CA GLY A 35 -16.98 -4.46 11.68
C GLY A 35 -17.94 -4.63 10.51
N LEU A 36 -18.22 -3.51 9.85
CA LEU A 36 -19.08 -3.47 8.68
C LEU A 36 -18.30 -3.43 7.35
N GLY A 37 -16.99 -3.25 7.42
CA GLY A 37 -16.13 -3.27 6.23
C GLY A 37 -16.43 -2.16 5.22
N ARG A 38 -16.88 -0.99 5.70
CA ARG A 38 -17.27 0.12 4.82
C ARG A 38 -16.08 0.90 4.27
N LYS A 39 -14.93 0.78 4.91
CA LYS A 39 -13.67 1.46 4.58
C LYS A 39 -12.54 0.46 4.70
N PHE A 40 -11.31 0.89 4.43
CA PHE A 40 -10.13 0.09 4.69
C PHE A 40 -10.06 -0.29 6.16
N SER A 41 -9.76 -1.55 6.47
CA SER A 41 -9.35 -1.90 7.83
C SER A 41 -7.91 -1.45 8.06
N PRO A 42 -7.45 -1.40 9.34
CA PRO A 42 -6.04 -1.10 9.60
C PRO A 42 -5.08 -2.05 8.88
N THR A 43 -5.38 -3.35 8.82
CA THR A 43 -4.52 -4.32 8.11
C THR A 43 -4.59 -4.13 6.59
N ASP A 44 -5.73 -3.70 6.06
CA ASP A 44 -5.82 -3.31 4.63
C ASP A 44 -4.89 -2.15 4.31
N LEU A 45 -4.75 -1.17 5.23
CA LEU A 45 -3.83 -0.06 5.05
C LEU A 45 -2.37 -0.52 4.99
N VAL A 46 -2.00 -1.51 5.81
CA VAL A 46 -0.66 -2.10 5.77
C VAL A 46 -0.41 -2.73 4.40
N ALA A 47 -1.36 -3.53 3.92
CA ALA A 47 -1.25 -4.17 2.61
C ALA A 47 -1.17 -3.14 1.47
N SER A 48 -2.03 -2.13 1.52
CA SER A 48 -2.04 -1.03 0.54
C SER A 48 -0.73 -0.26 0.53
N SER A 49 -0.15 -0.01 1.72
CA SER A 49 1.10 0.73 1.83
C SER A 49 2.26 0.01 1.14
N LEU A 50 2.26 -1.32 1.15
CA LEU A 50 3.29 -2.10 0.45
C LEU A 50 3.20 -1.86 -1.06
N GLY A 51 2.02 -1.99 -1.65
CA GLY A 51 1.82 -1.74 -3.08
C GLY A 51 2.15 -0.30 -3.47
N SER A 52 1.70 0.65 -2.67
CA SER A 52 1.98 2.07 -2.89
C SER A 52 3.48 2.37 -2.84
N CYS A 53 4.20 1.76 -1.88
CA CYS A 53 5.65 1.94 -1.76
C CYS A 53 6.38 1.37 -2.97
N LEU A 54 6.04 0.15 -3.39
CA LEU A 54 6.65 -0.48 -4.56
C LEU A 54 6.49 0.40 -5.81
N LEU A 55 5.28 0.88 -6.06
CA LEU A 55 5.03 1.74 -7.23
C LEU A 55 5.76 3.08 -7.11
N THR A 56 5.85 3.65 -5.91
CA THR A 56 6.56 4.92 -5.70
C THR A 56 8.05 4.76 -5.98
N ILE A 57 8.67 3.68 -5.48
CA ILE A 57 10.09 3.41 -5.75
C ILE A 57 10.32 3.20 -7.25
N MET A 58 9.45 2.45 -7.91
CA MET A 58 9.51 2.28 -9.36
C MET A 58 9.36 3.62 -10.09
N GLY A 59 8.46 4.49 -9.61
CA GLY A 59 8.26 5.82 -10.18
C GLY A 59 9.50 6.70 -10.08
N ILE A 60 10.21 6.64 -8.94
CA ILE A 60 11.45 7.38 -8.75
C ILE A 60 12.52 6.92 -9.77
N VAL A 61 12.70 5.62 -9.92
CA VAL A 61 13.68 5.06 -10.87
C VAL A 61 13.25 5.32 -12.31
N ALA A 62 11.97 5.18 -12.62
CA ALA A 62 11.44 5.46 -13.94
C ALA A 62 11.73 6.90 -14.36
N LYS A 63 11.53 7.85 -13.45
CA LYS A 63 11.82 9.26 -13.71
C LYS A 63 13.29 9.49 -14.05
N ARG A 64 14.22 8.82 -13.34
CA ARG A 64 15.66 8.93 -13.62
C ARG A 64 16.04 8.41 -14.99
N HIS A 65 15.29 7.46 -15.52
CA HIS A 65 15.57 6.80 -16.80
C HIS A 65 14.62 7.23 -17.91
N ASN A 66 13.88 8.31 -17.70
CA ASN A 66 12.92 8.85 -18.68
C ASN A 66 11.88 7.80 -19.12
N VAL A 67 11.44 6.98 -18.19
CA VAL A 67 10.37 6.00 -18.42
C VAL A 67 9.07 6.56 -17.86
N ASP A 68 8.03 6.56 -18.67
CA ASP A 68 6.68 6.88 -18.21
C ASP A 68 5.99 5.59 -17.79
N LEU A 69 5.61 5.50 -16.52
CA LEU A 69 4.89 4.33 -16.01
C LEU A 69 3.48 4.21 -16.59
N GLY A 70 2.90 5.34 -17.06
CA GLY A 70 1.60 5.33 -17.72
C GLY A 70 0.51 4.68 -16.85
N ASN A 71 -0.10 3.62 -17.37
CA ASN A 71 -1.20 2.90 -16.71
C ASN A 71 -0.73 1.72 -15.85
N THR A 72 0.51 1.75 -15.37
CA THR A 72 1.01 0.73 -14.45
C THR A 72 0.24 0.75 -13.13
N TYR A 73 -0.17 -0.41 -12.66
CA TYR A 73 -0.93 -0.54 -11.42
C TYR A 73 -0.58 -1.84 -10.71
N ALA A 74 -1.02 -1.96 -9.46
CA ALA A 74 -0.83 -3.16 -8.66
C ALA A 74 -2.15 -3.65 -8.10
N ASN A 75 -2.34 -4.97 -8.10
CA ASN A 75 -3.42 -5.62 -7.38
C ASN A 75 -2.83 -6.26 -6.13
N ILE A 76 -3.49 -6.07 -5.01
CA ILE A 76 -3.01 -6.49 -3.69
C ILE A 76 -4.01 -7.46 -3.08
N GLU A 77 -3.51 -8.61 -2.59
CA GLU A 77 -4.32 -9.55 -1.84
C GLU A 77 -3.69 -9.75 -0.47
N LYS A 78 -4.48 -9.56 0.56
CA LYS A 78 -4.04 -9.72 1.95
C LYS A 78 -4.62 -11.00 2.53
N TYR A 79 -3.79 -11.82 3.17
CA TYR A 79 -4.18 -13.05 3.85
C TYR A 79 -3.90 -12.93 5.34
N MET A 80 -4.89 -13.32 6.15
CA MET A 80 -4.79 -13.26 7.61
C MET A 80 -4.70 -14.67 8.17
N SER A 81 -3.88 -14.85 9.22
CA SER A 81 -3.92 -16.05 10.08
C SER A 81 -4.88 -15.80 11.23
N GLU A 82 -5.32 -16.87 11.92
CA GLU A 82 -6.31 -16.74 12.98
C GLU A 82 -5.72 -16.85 14.40
N GLU A 83 -4.71 -17.65 14.61
CA GLU A 83 -4.14 -17.87 15.94
C GLU A 83 -2.61 -17.80 15.91
N PRO A 84 -2.02 -16.62 16.14
CA PRO A 84 -2.68 -15.34 16.42
C PRO A 84 -3.21 -14.68 15.13
N ARG A 85 -4.16 -13.76 15.31
CA ARG A 85 -4.66 -12.97 14.17
C ARG A 85 -3.57 -11.98 13.75
N LYS A 86 -3.04 -12.19 12.57
CA LYS A 86 -2.00 -11.34 11.97
C LYS A 86 -2.03 -11.46 10.45
N ILE A 87 -1.37 -10.53 9.79
CA ILE A 87 -1.16 -10.66 8.33
C ILE A 87 -0.16 -11.80 8.13
N SER A 88 -0.59 -12.85 7.44
CA SER A 88 0.26 -14.00 7.14
C SER A 88 0.97 -13.87 5.80
N LYS A 89 0.35 -13.15 4.85
CA LYS A 89 0.86 -13.04 3.50
C LYS A 89 0.23 -11.83 2.79
N ILE A 90 1.01 -11.15 1.98
CA ILE A 90 0.52 -10.11 1.09
C ILE A 90 1.03 -10.45 -0.32
N ASN A 91 0.11 -10.67 -1.25
CA ASN A 91 0.44 -10.81 -2.66
C ASN A 91 0.34 -9.45 -3.34
N VAL A 92 1.37 -9.10 -4.09
CA VAL A 92 1.39 -7.89 -4.90
C VAL A 92 1.66 -8.28 -6.35
N ASP A 93 0.68 -8.08 -7.21
CA ASP A 93 0.81 -8.31 -8.63
C ASP A 93 0.89 -6.97 -9.35
N ILE A 94 1.99 -6.72 -10.03
CA ILE A 94 2.21 -5.46 -10.74
C ILE A 94 1.98 -5.67 -12.23
N PHE A 95 1.13 -4.82 -12.79
CA PHE A 95 0.79 -4.86 -14.23
C PHE A 95 1.37 -3.61 -14.88
N PHE A 96 2.44 -3.80 -15.64
CA PHE A 96 3.14 -2.71 -16.30
C PHE A 96 2.38 -2.24 -17.54
N ASP A 97 2.44 -0.93 -17.79
CA ASP A 97 1.93 -0.39 -19.05
C ASP A 97 2.59 -1.09 -20.23
N LYS A 98 1.81 -1.45 -21.23
CA LYS A 98 2.28 -2.20 -22.42
C LYS A 98 3.36 -1.47 -23.22
N LYS A 99 3.47 -0.15 -23.05
CA LYS A 99 4.46 0.69 -23.76
C LYS A 99 5.87 0.55 -23.17
N ILE A 100 6.01 -0.05 -21.98
CA ILE A 100 7.31 -0.18 -21.31
C ILE A 100 8.03 -1.41 -21.85
N ASP A 101 9.27 -1.24 -22.34
CA ASP A 101 10.03 -2.36 -22.87
C ASP A 101 10.58 -3.28 -21.76
N ALA A 102 10.93 -4.51 -22.14
CA ALA A 102 11.35 -5.54 -21.19
C ALA A 102 12.59 -5.15 -20.38
N LYS A 103 13.54 -4.41 -20.96
CA LYS A 103 14.76 -3.98 -20.26
C LYS A 103 14.42 -3.01 -19.15
N LYS A 104 13.50 -2.08 -19.43
CA LYS A 104 13.04 -1.10 -18.43
C LYS A 104 12.24 -1.79 -17.33
N ILE A 105 11.40 -2.76 -17.67
CA ILE A 105 10.63 -3.54 -16.68
C ILE A 105 11.60 -4.22 -15.71
N ASN A 106 12.66 -4.85 -16.20
CA ASN A 106 13.66 -5.51 -15.34
C ASN A 106 14.34 -4.51 -14.39
N LEU A 107 14.63 -3.31 -14.88
CA LEU A 107 15.20 -2.25 -14.06
C LEU A 107 14.24 -1.85 -12.92
N LEU A 108 12.96 -1.70 -13.24
CA LEU A 108 11.93 -1.34 -12.26
C LEU A 108 11.73 -2.43 -11.21
N ILE A 109 11.74 -3.69 -11.62
CA ILE A 109 11.64 -4.83 -10.71
C ILE A 109 12.79 -4.84 -9.71
N ARG A 110 14.02 -4.57 -10.16
CA ARG A 110 15.17 -4.46 -9.25
C ARG A 110 15.00 -3.34 -8.25
N ALA A 111 14.46 -2.21 -8.69
CA ALA A 111 14.20 -1.07 -7.81
C ALA A 111 13.27 -1.42 -6.67
N SER A 112 12.30 -2.31 -6.89
CA SER A 112 11.33 -2.71 -5.88
C SER A 112 11.95 -3.34 -4.64
N LYS A 113 13.17 -3.87 -4.73
CA LYS A 113 13.89 -4.46 -3.59
C LYS A 113 14.28 -3.42 -2.53
N HIS A 114 14.25 -2.14 -2.87
CA HIS A 114 14.60 -1.04 -1.96
C HIS A 114 13.37 -0.42 -1.29
N CYS A 115 12.26 -1.12 -1.27
CA CYS A 115 11.02 -0.63 -0.65
C CYS A 115 11.15 -0.60 0.89
N PRO A 116 11.09 0.59 1.54
CA PRO A 116 11.20 0.67 3.00
C PRO A 116 10.07 -0.07 3.71
N VAL A 117 8.86 -0.06 3.17
CA VAL A 117 7.73 -0.77 3.78
C VAL A 117 7.99 -2.28 3.77
N HIS A 118 8.45 -2.82 2.65
CA HIS A 118 8.81 -4.24 2.54
C HIS A 118 9.92 -4.62 3.52
N ASN A 119 10.89 -3.73 3.72
CA ASN A 119 12.03 -3.97 4.60
C ASN A 119 11.70 -3.75 6.10
N SER A 120 10.50 -3.32 6.41
CA SER A 120 10.02 -3.18 7.80
C SER A 120 9.25 -4.44 8.27
#